data_958e557e58e4ddd237f6c8c2248c7ac4
#
_entry.id   958e557e58e4ddd237f6c8c2248c7ac4
#
_cell.length_a   1.000
_cell.length_b   1.000
_cell.length_c   1.000
_cell.angle_alpha   90.00
_cell.angle_beta   90.00
_cell.angle_gamma   90.00
#
_symmetry.space_group_name_H-M   'P 1'
#
loop_
_entity.id
_entity.type
_entity.pdbx_description
1 polymer ?
#
loop_
_entity_poly.entity_id
_entity_poly.type
_entity_poly.pdbx_seq_one_letter_code
_entity_poly.pdbx_strand_id
1 'polypeptide(L)'
;MKDTPRKRPRQQRSRDTVDALLEAAAQVFEREGAEATTNRIAERAGFSIGTLYQYFPHKQAMLRALAERHIAEGHSRLAALSARLAEEKPDWPGTVRAFATEFAVLHTERPHLHAVLYELTPRSPEGVAALRALHDAAVAEVAVQLRRTGVEEGAGAERTAALLVHTADATLHRVLLGDQDAAEALTSSLLALRPATRNR
;
A
#
# COMPACT_ATOMS: atom_id res chain seq x y z
N MET A 1 -7.77 -24.14 41.95
CA MET A 1 -7.38 -23.26 40.83
C MET A 1 -8.67 -22.80 40.16
N LYS A 2 -8.98 -21.49 40.22
CA LYS A 2 -10.20 -20.93 39.59
C LYS A 2 -9.85 -20.55 38.16
N ASP A 3 -10.29 -21.36 37.19
CA ASP A 3 -10.31 -20.97 35.78
C ASP A 3 -11.40 -19.92 35.58
N THR A 4 -11.03 -18.65 35.68
CA THR A 4 -11.92 -17.54 35.35
C THR A 4 -11.78 -17.24 33.84
N PRO A 5 -12.83 -17.41 33.03
CA PRO A 5 -12.79 -17.06 31.61
C PRO A 5 -12.47 -15.54 31.50
N ARG A 6 -11.37 -15.19 30.86
CA ARG A 6 -11.03 -13.80 30.58
C ARG A 6 -12.10 -13.21 29.65
N LYS A 7 -13.01 -12.41 30.20
CA LYS A 7 -13.92 -11.59 29.38
C LYS A 7 -13.07 -10.65 28.53
N ARG A 8 -13.01 -10.90 27.21
CA ARG A 8 -12.44 -9.93 26.29
C ARG A 8 -13.22 -8.62 26.42
N PRO A 9 -12.58 -7.45 26.53
CA PRO A 9 -13.26 -6.16 26.56
C PRO A 9 -14.20 -6.02 25.36
N ARG A 10 -15.36 -5.40 25.51
CA ARG A 10 -16.34 -5.18 24.43
C ARG A 10 -15.70 -4.53 23.20
N GLN A 11 -14.76 -3.60 23.44
CA GLN A 11 -13.98 -2.93 22.40
C GLN A 11 -13.05 -3.88 21.62
N GLN A 12 -12.46 -4.87 22.28
CA GLN A 12 -11.61 -5.85 21.59
C GLN A 12 -12.42 -6.78 20.69
N ARG A 13 -13.58 -7.25 21.14
CA ARG A 13 -14.48 -8.08 20.30
C ARG A 13 -14.97 -7.31 19.08
N SER A 14 -15.25 -6.03 19.24
CA SER A 14 -15.65 -5.16 18.12
C SER A 14 -14.55 -5.03 17.10
N ARG A 15 -13.29 -4.84 17.53
CA ARG A 15 -12.12 -4.80 16.63
C ARG A 15 -11.94 -6.13 15.91
N ASP A 16 -11.96 -7.25 16.64
CA ASP A 16 -11.83 -8.58 16.06
C ASP A 16 -12.92 -8.85 14.98
N THR A 17 -14.13 -8.33 15.18
CA THR A 17 -15.23 -8.45 14.20
C THR A 17 -14.98 -7.58 12.96
N VAL A 18 -14.52 -6.35 13.15
CA VAL A 18 -14.17 -5.44 12.04
C VAL A 18 -13.03 -6.03 11.20
N ASP A 19 -11.99 -6.54 11.85
CA ASP A 19 -10.84 -7.15 11.18
C ASP A 19 -11.25 -8.39 10.38
N ALA A 20 -12.11 -9.25 10.95
CA ALA A 20 -12.63 -10.42 10.24
C ALA A 20 -13.50 -10.04 9.03
N LEU A 21 -14.35 -9.01 9.15
CA LEU A 21 -15.16 -8.50 8.05
C LEU A 21 -14.29 -7.89 6.93
N LEU A 22 -13.25 -7.13 7.28
CA LEU A 22 -12.34 -6.54 6.30
C LEU A 22 -11.48 -7.60 5.61
N GLU A 23 -11.02 -8.62 6.33
CA GLU A 23 -10.27 -9.71 5.69
C GLU A 23 -11.16 -10.52 4.73
N ALA A 24 -12.38 -10.84 5.14
CA ALA A 24 -13.35 -11.47 4.24
C ALA A 24 -13.67 -10.60 3.02
N ALA A 25 -13.81 -9.29 3.22
CA ALA A 25 -14.02 -8.34 2.13
C ALA A 25 -12.84 -8.35 1.15
N ALA A 26 -11.60 -8.30 1.66
CA ALA A 26 -10.40 -8.38 0.82
C ALA A 26 -10.37 -9.65 -0.03
N GLN A 27 -10.71 -10.81 0.56
CA GLN A 27 -10.75 -12.08 -0.16
C GLN A 27 -11.87 -12.15 -1.20
N VAL A 28 -13.04 -11.57 -0.91
CA VAL A 28 -14.16 -11.56 -1.87
C VAL A 28 -13.89 -10.58 -3.00
N PHE A 29 -13.35 -9.38 -2.73
CA PHE A 29 -12.94 -8.44 -3.78
C PHE A 29 -11.82 -9.00 -4.65
N GLU A 30 -10.86 -9.74 -4.08
CA GLU A 30 -9.81 -10.41 -4.87
C GLU A 30 -10.40 -11.42 -5.86
N ARG A 31 -11.42 -12.20 -5.46
CA ARG A 31 -12.02 -13.21 -6.34
C ARG A 31 -13.02 -12.66 -7.34
N GLU A 32 -13.79 -11.66 -6.96
CA GLU A 32 -15.01 -11.23 -7.64
C GLU A 32 -14.92 -9.78 -8.15
N GLY A 33 -13.83 -9.09 -7.80
CA GLY A 33 -13.63 -7.71 -8.25
C GLY A 33 -14.80 -6.79 -7.86
N ALA A 34 -15.25 -5.99 -8.81
CA ALA A 34 -16.35 -5.04 -8.64
C ALA A 34 -17.71 -5.71 -8.34
N GLU A 35 -17.89 -6.99 -8.74
CA GLU A 35 -19.13 -7.76 -8.54
C GLU A 35 -19.31 -8.27 -7.11
N ALA A 36 -18.29 -8.12 -6.25
CA ALA A 36 -18.37 -8.48 -4.84
C ALA A 36 -19.56 -7.84 -4.15
N THR A 37 -20.33 -8.65 -3.37
CA THR A 37 -21.50 -8.19 -2.65
C THR A 37 -21.32 -8.28 -1.14
N THR A 38 -22.00 -7.39 -0.39
CA THR A 38 -21.98 -7.42 1.07
C THR A 38 -22.52 -8.72 1.66
N ASN A 39 -23.47 -9.37 0.98
CA ASN A 39 -23.98 -10.68 1.40
C ASN A 39 -22.89 -11.75 1.37
N ARG A 40 -22.12 -11.84 0.27
CA ARG A 40 -21.01 -12.79 0.15
C ARG A 40 -19.88 -12.49 1.13
N ILE A 41 -19.64 -11.22 1.41
CA ILE A 41 -18.65 -10.81 2.42
C ILE A 41 -19.09 -11.25 3.81
N ALA A 42 -20.37 -11.03 4.19
CA ALA A 42 -20.90 -11.44 5.47
C ALA A 42 -20.84 -12.98 5.63
N GLU A 43 -21.27 -13.72 4.61
CA GLU A 43 -21.19 -15.17 4.55
C GLU A 43 -19.74 -15.66 4.72
N ARG A 44 -18.81 -15.09 3.96
CA ARG A 44 -17.36 -15.42 4.03
C ARG A 44 -16.77 -15.16 5.41
N ALA A 45 -17.22 -14.08 6.08
CA ALA A 45 -16.76 -13.70 7.41
C ALA A 45 -17.42 -14.55 8.54
N GLY A 46 -18.46 -15.34 8.22
CA GLY A 46 -19.22 -16.09 9.22
C GLY A 46 -20.15 -15.22 10.08
N PHE A 47 -20.56 -14.04 9.57
CA PHE A 47 -21.46 -13.12 10.26
C PHE A 47 -22.78 -12.93 9.51
N SER A 48 -23.81 -12.51 10.24
CA SER A 48 -25.06 -12.10 9.60
C SER A 48 -24.87 -10.81 8.81
N ILE A 49 -25.67 -10.61 7.74
CA ILE A 49 -25.67 -9.34 6.99
C ILE A 49 -26.04 -8.15 7.89
N GLY A 50 -26.90 -8.35 8.88
CA GLY A 50 -27.24 -7.33 9.89
C GLY A 50 -26.03 -6.94 10.72
N THR A 51 -25.17 -7.91 11.10
CA THR A 51 -23.90 -7.61 11.79
C THR A 51 -22.97 -6.79 10.91
N LEU A 52 -22.83 -7.14 9.63
CA LEU A 52 -22.01 -6.38 8.71
C LEU A 52 -22.47 -4.92 8.61
N TYR A 53 -23.76 -4.67 8.45
CA TYR A 53 -24.31 -3.31 8.33
C TYR A 53 -24.21 -2.48 9.62
N GLN A 54 -24.04 -3.11 10.78
CA GLN A 54 -23.72 -2.38 12.02
C GLN A 54 -22.35 -1.70 11.98
N TYR A 55 -21.39 -2.26 11.23
CA TYR A 55 -20.02 -1.72 11.11
C TYR A 55 -19.81 -0.96 9.80
N PHE A 56 -20.39 -1.44 8.71
CA PHE A 56 -20.20 -0.89 7.37
C PHE A 56 -21.56 -0.66 6.70
N PRO A 57 -22.06 0.58 6.67
CA PRO A 57 -23.43 0.87 6.18
C PRO A 57 -23.63 0.56 4.69
N HIS A 58 -22.55 0.45 3.92
CA HIS A 58 -22.56 0.14 2.49
C HIS A 58 -21.20 -0.34 2.02
N LYS A 59 -21.14 -0.94 0.82
CA LYS A 59 -19.90 -1.49 0.21
C LYS A 59 -18.76 -0.46 0.14
N GLN A 60 -19.06 0.81 -0.19
CA GLN A 60 -18.07 1.87 -0.28
C GLN A 60 -17.40 2.19 1.08
N ALA A 61 -18.10 2.00 2.20
CA ALA A 61 -17.49 2.16 3.52
C ALA A 61 -16.43 1.07 3.78
N MET A 62 -16.66 -0.15 3.30
CA MET A 62 -15.67 -1.24 3.38
C MET A 62 -14.48 -0.97 2.47
N LEU A 63 -14.70 -0.49 1.24
CA LEU A 63 -13.61 -0.12 0.33
C LEU A 63 -12.74 0.97 0.92
N ARG A 64 -13.32 2.00 1.54
CA ARG A 64 -12.54 3.05 2.24
C ARG A 64 -11.70 2.46 3.37
N ALA A 65 -12.29 1.63 4.21
CA ALA A 65 -11.56 1.01 5.32
C ALA A 65 -10.42 0.07 4.83
N LEU A 66 -10.62 -0.63 3.71
CA LEU A 66 -9.56 -1.41 3.06
C LEU A 66 -8.46 -0.52 2.49
N ALA A 67 -8.81 0.59 1.84
CA ALA A 67 -7.83 1.55 1.34
C ALA A 67 -7.03 2.20 2.48
N GLU A 68 -7.67 2.58 3.58
CA GLU A 68 -7.00 3.09 4.78
C GLU A 68 -6.03 2.07 5.37
N ARG A 69 -6.43 0.79 5.44
CA ARG A 69 -5.55 -0.31 5.89
C ARG A 69 -4.36 -0.49 4.96
N HIS A 70 -4.57 -0.42 3.65
CA HIS A 70 -3.51 -0.51 2.65
C HIS A 70 -2.51 0.65 2.77
N ILE A 71 -2.98 1.89 2.92
CA ILE A 71 -2.12 3.06 3.13
C ILE A 71 -1.31 2.92 4.43
N ALA A 72 -1.93 2.47 5.51
CA ALA A 72 -1.23 2.23 6.79
C ALA A 72 -0.15 1.14 6.65
N GLU A 73 -0.41 0.08 5.89
CA GLU A 73 0.57 -0.95 5.57
C GLU A 73 1.72 -0.36 4.75
N GLY A 74 1.44 0.47 3.74
CA GLY A 74 2.44 1.19 2.96
C GLY A 74 3.38 2.03 3.83
N HIS A 75 2.83 2.80 4.78
CA HIS A 75 3.64 3.55 5.74
C HIS A 75 4.55 2.64 6.59
N SER A 76 4.01 1.52 7.08
CA SER A 76 4.80 0.57 7.89
C SER A 76 5.94 -0.06 7.11
N ARG A 77 5.68 -0.48 5.86
CA ARG A 77 6.69 -1.06 4.96
C ARG A 77 7.76 -0.03 4.58
N LEU A 78 7.35 1.20 4.28
CA LEU A 78 8.29 2.29 3.99
C LEU A 78 9.21 2.55 5.19
N ALA A 79 8.68 2.62 6.40
CA ALA A 79 9.49 2.83 7.61
C ALA A 79 10.50 1.68 7.84
N ALA A 80 10.08 0.43 7.64
CA ALA A 80 10.96 -0.74 7.74
C ALA A 80 12.05 -0.73 6.65
N LEU A 81 11.69 -0.36 5.42
CA LEU A 81 12.63 -0.19 4.32
C LEU A 81 13.66 0.90 4.62
N SER A 82 13.21 2.07 5.10
CA SER A 82 14.11 3.18 5.47
C SER A 82 15.14 2.77 6.52
N ALA A 83 14.71 2.04 7.56
CA ALA A 83 15.61 1.50 8.58
C ALA A 83 16.65 0.54 7.97
N ARG A 84 16.23 -0.37 7.12
CA ARG A 84 17.12 -1.31 6.42
C ARG A 84 18.13 -0.60 5.53
N LEU A 85 17.69 0.39 4.73
CA LEU A 85 18.58 1.16 3.85
C LEU A 85 19.60 2.02 4.63
N ALA A 86 19.25 2.49 5.82
CA ALA A 86 20.15 3.22 6.70
C ALA A 86 21.28 2.31 7.26
N GLU A 87 20.98 1.03 7.48
CA GLU A 87 21.94 0.03 7.96
C GLU A 87 22.80 -0.53 6.82
N GLU A 88 22.18 -1.04 5.77
CA GLU A 88 22.85 -1.75 4.66
C GLU A 88 23.59 -0.81 3.70
N LYS A 89 23.11 0.41 3.54
CA LYS A 89 23.68 1.46 2.66
C LYS A 89 24.01 0.99 1.24
N PRO A 90 23.08 0.33 0.53
CA PRO A 90 23.34 -0.15 -0.81
C PRO A 90 23.67 1.00 -1.78
N ASP A 91 24.27 0.68 -2.92
CA ASP A 91 24.41 1.62 -4.02
C ASP A 91 23.05 2.03 -4.61
N TRP A 92 23.05 2.96 -5.56
CA TRP A 92 21.81 3.45 -6.16
C TRP A 92 20.99 2.34 -6.84
N PRO A 93 21.54 1.47 -7.70
CA PRO A 93 20.80 0.34 -8.26
C PRO A 93 20.21 -0.59 -7.21
N GLY A 94 20.95 -0.91 -6.16
CA GLY A 94 20.47 -1.71 -5.03
C GLY A 94 19.34 -1.02 -4.26
N THR A 95 19.44 0.30 -4.07
CA THR A 95 18.39 1.13 -3.45
C THR A 95 17.11 1.09 -4.28
N VAL A 96 17.19 1.33 -5.59
CA VAL A 96 16.01 1.29 -6.48
C VAL A 96 15.36 -0.09 -6.46
N ARG A 97 16.17 -1.16 -6.52
CA ARG A 97 15.65 -2.52 -6.43
C ARG A 97 14.92 -2.78 -5.12
N ALA A 98 15.45 -2.31 -4.00
CA ALA A 98 14.82 -2.47 -2.70
C ALA A 98 13.43 -1.78 -2.65
N PHE A 99 13.33 -0.53 -3.12
CA PHE A 99 12.05 0.18 -3.23
C PHE A 99 11.07 -0.53 -4.18
N ALA A 100 11.53 -0.90 -5.38
CA ALA A 100 10.69 -1.58 -6.37
C ALA A 100 10.14 -2.91 -5.86
N THR A 101 10.96 -3.69 -5.15
CA THR A 101 10.55 -4.97 -4.55
C THR A 101 9.49 -4.77 -3.47
N GLU A 102 9.72 -3.88 -2.50
CA GLU A 102 8.74 -3.62 -1.42
C GLU A 102 7.42 -3.08 -1.99
N PHE A 103 7.49 -2.20 -3.00
CA PHE A 103 6.32 -1.64 -3.62
C PHE A 103 5.55 -2.67 -4.44
N ALA A 104 6.24 -3.52 -5.22
CA ALA A 104 5.62 -4.60 -5.97
C ALA A 104 4.95 -5.61 -5.03
N VAL A 105 5.63 -6.08 -3.97
CA VAL A 105 5.08 -7.04 -2.99
C VAL A 105 3.80 -6.50 -2.37
N LEU A 106 3.76 -5.24 -1.98
CA LEU A 106 2.57 -4.60 -1.40
C LEU A 106 1.33 -4.70 -2.31
N HIS A 107 1.50 -4.78 -3.64
CA HIS A 107 0.42 -4.69 -4.63
C HIS A 107 0.14 -6.01 -5.36
N THR A 108 1.12 -6.91 -5.46
CA THR A 108 1.00 -8.13 -6.28
C THR A 108 0.38 -9.32 -5.54
N GLU A 109 0.31 -9.29 -4.20
CA GLU A 109 -0.33 -10.36 -3.43
C GLU A 109 -1.84 -10.51 -3.72
N ARG A 110 -2.53 -9.38 -3.99
CA ARG A 110 -3.98 -9.32 -4.27
C ARG A 110 -4.27 -8.31 -5.39
N PRO A 111 -3.88 -8.60 -6.63
CA PRO A 111 -3.93 -7.63 -7.72
C PRO A 111 -5.35 -7.16 -8.07
N HIS A 112 -6.35 -8.04 -8.03
CA HIS A 112 -7.75 -7.66 -8.31
C HIS A 112 -8.30 -6.75 -7.21
N LEU A 113 -8.00 -7.01 -5.94
CA LEU A 113 -8.36 -6.11 -4.84
C LEU A 113 -7.73 -4.72 -5.06
N HIS A 114 -6.43 -4.67 -5.42
CA HIS A 114 -5.75 -3.40 -5.66
C HIS A 114 -6.36 -2.63 -6.84
N ALA A 115 -6.73 -3.31 -7.93
CA ALA A 115 -7.46 -2.69 -9.03
C ALA A 115 -8.78 -2.08 -8.55
N VAL A 116 -9.56 -2.82 -7.76
CA VAL A 116 -10.83 -2.34 -7.18
C VAL A 116 -10.60 -1.15 -6.25
N LEU A 117 -9.59 -1.19 -5.39
CA LEU A 117 -9.26 -0.07 -4.51
C LEU A 117 -8.84 1.17 -5.28
N TYR A 118 -8.02 1.02 -6.31
CA TYR A 118 -7.54 2.12 -7.14
C TYR A 118 -8.66 2.80 -7.94
N GLU A 119 -9.57 1.99 -8.51
CA GLU A 119 -10.62 2.48 -9.42
C GLU A 119 -11.92 2.89 -8.70
N LEU A 120 -12.33 2.13 -7.67
CA LEU A 120 -13.68 2.22 -7.10
C LEU A 120 -13.73 2.83 -5.71
N THR A 121 -12.59 3.06 -5.03
CA THR A 121 -12.64 3.67 -3.70
C THR A 121 -13.05 5.15 -3.81
N PRO A 122 -14.15 5.56 -3.15
CA PRO A 122 -14.56 6.95 -3.15
C PRO A 122 -13.47 7.84 -2.55
N ARG A 123 -13.07 8.87 -3.28
CA ARG A 123 -12.07 9.83 -2.82
C ARG A 123 -12.66 10.74 -1.74
N SER A 124 -12.40 10.40 -0.47
CA SER A 124 -12.67 11.32 0.64
C SER A 124 -11.49 12.28 0.83
N PRO A 125 -11.72 13.51 1.35
CA PRO A 125 -10.63 14.44 1.66
C PRO A 125 -9.56 13.81 2.57
N GLU A 126 -9.97 13.03 3.55
CA GLU A 126 -9.10 12.33 4.51
C GLU A 126 -8.26 11.25 3.81
N GLY A 127 -8.89 10.42 2.96
CA GLY A 127 -8.19 9.37 2.20
C GLY A 127 -7.19 9.96 1.21
N VAL A 128 -7.54 11.05 0.53
CA VAL A 128 -6.63 11.78 -0.36
C VAL A 128 -5.46 12.36 0.42
N ALA A 129 -5.71 12.94 1.60
CA ALA A 129 -4.66 13.48 2.46
C ALA A 129 -3.71 12.37 2.97
N ALA A 130 -4.26 11.22 3.38
CA ALA A 130 -3.48 10.08 3.85
C ALA A 130 -2.58 9.50 2.72
N LEU A 131 -3.11 9.33 1.53
CA LEU A 131 -2.33 8.86 0.37
C LEU A 131 -1.23 9.86 0.00
N ARG A 132 -1.55 11.17 0.01
CA ARG A 132 -0.55 12.22 -0.22
C ARG A 132 0.56 12.15 0.81
N ALA A 133 0.23 12.00 2.09
CA ALA A 133 1.23 11.90 3.15
C ALA A 133 2.17 10.69 2.95
N LEU A 134 1.65 9.55 2.47
CA LEU A 134 2.47 8.39 2.11
C LEU A 134 3.41 8.70 0.95
N HIS A 135 2.92 9.34 -0.11
CA HIS A 135 3.76 9.75 -1.25
C HIS A 135 4.84 10.75 -0.83
N ASP A 136 4.49 11.76 -0.03
CA ASP A 136 5.43 12.75 0.48
C ASP A 136 6.54 12.09 1.33
N ALA A 137 6.18 11.12 2.18
CA ALA A 137 7.15 10.34 2.95
C ALA A 137 8.08 9.51 2.05
N ALA A 138 7.54 8.87 1.01
CA ALA A 138 8.34 8.12 0.05
C ALA A 138 9.28 9.05 -0.74
N VAL A 139 8.81 10.21 -1.17
CA VAL A 139 9.63 11.22 -1.85
C VAL A 139 10.77 11.70 -0.97
N ALA A 140 10.48 11.99 0.30
CA ALA A 140 11.50 12.42 1.26
C ALA A 140 12.58 11.33 1.44
N GLU A 141 12.19 10.08 1.59
CA GLU A 141 13.14 8.97 1.74
C GLU A 141 13.97 8.76 0.47
N VAL A 142 13.35 8.72 -0.72
CA VAL A 142 14.09 8.59 -2.00
C VAL A 142 15.07 9.76 -2.19
N ALA A 143 14.70 11.00 -1.82
CA ALA A 143 15.59 12.14 -1.90
C ALA A 143 16.82 12.00 -0.97
N VAL A 144 16.63 11.44 0.24
CA VAL A 144 17.74 11.10 1.15
C VAL A 144 18.68 10.11 0.48
N GLN A 145 18.15 9.08 -0.16
CA GLN A 145 18.96 8.04 -0.81
C GLN A 145 19.68 8.55 -2.06
N LEU A 146 19.06 9.44 -2.86
CA LEU A 146 19.71 10.11 -4.01
C LEU A 146 20.94 10.90 -3.57
N ARG A 147 20.84 11.68 -2.47
CA ARG A 147 21.97 12.39 -1.91
C ARG A 147 23.03 11.47 -1.34
N ARG A 148 22.62 10.46 -0.56
CA ARG A 148 23.54 9.49 0.04
C ARG A 148 24.40 8.77 -1.00
N THR A 149 23.80 8.41 -2.13
CA THR A 149 24.49 7.69 -3.22
C THR A 149 25.22 8.62 -4.21
N GLY A 150 25.11 9.94 -4.05
CA GLY A 150 25.75 10.92 -4.94
C GLY A 150 25.13 10.97 -6.35
N VAL A 151 23.92 10.44 -6.53
CA VAL A 151 23.22 10.45 -7.83
C VAL A 151 22.65 11.83 -8.14
N GLU A 152 22.15 12.52 -7.11
CA GLU A 152 21.60 13.87 -7.24
C GLU A 152 21.86 14.65 -5.95
N GLU A 153 22.18 15.92 -6.06
CA GLU A 153 22.48 16.80 -4.94
C GLU A 153 21.53 18.01 -4.88
N GLY A 154 21.50 18.67 -3.72
CA GLY A 154 20.74 19.90 -3.52
C GLY A 154 19.23 19.72 -3.76
N ALA A 155 18.58 20.78 -4.26
CA ALA A 155 17.14 20.80 -4.53
C ALA A 155 16.71 19.96 -5.75
N GLY A 156 17.64 19.42 -6.52
CA GLY A 156 17.35 18.47 -7.60
C GLY A 156 16.84 17.14 -7.07
N ALA A 157 17.34 16.71 -5.92
CA ALA A 157 17.01 15.42 -5.33
C ALA A 157 15.51 15.26 -5.03
N GLU A 158 14.84 16.29 -4.51
CA GLU A 158 13.39 16.25 -4.25
C GLU A 158 12.57 16.13 -5.53
N ARG A 159 12.93 16.84 -6.57
CA ARG A 159 12.25 16.78 -7.86
C ARG A 159 12.42 15.42 -8.50
N THR A 160 13.63 14.90 -8.52
CA THR A 160 13.95 13.58 -9.06
C THR A 160 13.24 12.49 -8.26
N ALA A 161 13.24 12.59 -6.93
CA ALA A 161 12.50 11.67 -6.06
C ALA A 161 10.99 11.68 -6.34
N ALA A 162 10.38 12.85 -6.48
CA ALA A 162 8.96 12.97 -6.82
C ALA A 162 8.65 12.31 -8.18
N LEU A 163 9.50 12.55 -9.20
CA LEU A 163 9.32 11.89 -10.50
C LEU A 163 9.41 10.37 -10.39
N LEU A 164 10.39 9.84 -9.65
CA LEU A 164 10.55 8.39 -9.47
C LEU A 164 9.37 7.79 -8.73
N VAL A 165 8.94 8.38 -7.61
CA VAL A 165 7.81 7.87 -6.81
C VAL A 165 6.51 7.88 -7.61
N HIS A 166 6.16 8.98 -8.26
CA HIS A 166 4.92 9.06 -9.04
C HIS A 166 4.97 8.21 -10.32
N THR A 167 6.15 8.04 -10.94
CA THR A 167 6.30 7.11 -12.05
C THR A 167 6.14 5.66 -11.58
N ALA A 168 6.73 5.30 -10.44
CA ALA A 168 6.56 3.97 -9.85
C ALA A 168 5.08 3.66 -9.59
N ASP A 169 4.37 4.59 -8.94
CA ASP A 169 2.93 4.47 -8.64
C ASP A 169 2.11 4.25 -9.92
N ALA A 170 2.27 5.12 -10.91
CA ALA A 170 1.53 5.02 -12.17
C ALA A 170 1.88 3.75 -12.95
N THR A 171 3.16 3.38 -13.00
CA THR A 171 3.63 2.19 -13.74
C THR A 171 3.08 0.92 -13.11
N LEU A 172 3.15 0.80 -11.78
CA LEU A 172 2.64 -0.39 -11.11
C LEU A 172 1.13 -0.53 -11.28
N HIS A 173 0.36 0.50 -10.95
CA HIS A 173 -1.11 0.41 -10.97
C HIS A 173 -1.72 0.30 -12.37
N ARG A 174 -1.07 0.83 -13.41
CA ARG A 174 -1.63 0.89 -14.77
C ARG A 174 -1.04 -0.10 -15.74
N VAL A 175 0.15 -0.64 -15.45
CA VAL A 175 0.89 -1.49 -16.42
C VAL A 175 1.28 -2.83 -15.81
N LEU A 176 1.79 -2.85 -14.57
CA LEU A 176 2.41 -4.03 -13.97
C LEU A 176 1.55 -4.71 -12.90
N LEU A 177 0.34 -4.23 -12.65
CA LEU A 177 -0.53 -4.84 -11.64
C LEU A 177 -0.90 -6.28 -12.05
N GLY A 178 -0.51 -7.25 -11.22
CA GLY A 178 -0.68 -8.68 -11.51
C GLY A 178 0.45 -9.31 -12.33
N ASP A 179 1.47 -8.55 -12.74
CA ASP A 179 2.66 -9.08 -13.38
C ASP A 179 3.56 -9.77 -12.34
N GLN A 180 4.01 -11.00 -12.65
CA GLN A 180 4.88 -11.77 -11.75
C GLN A 180 6.28 -11.16 -11.64
N ASP A 181 6.73 -10.47 -12.69
CA ASP A 181 8.04 -9.82 -12.77
C ASP A 181 7.97 -8.31 -12.49
N ALA A 182 6.87 -7.83 -11.87
CA ALA A 182 6.61 -6.42 -11.60
C ALA A 182 7.79 -5.71 -10.92
N ALA A 183 8.45 -6.34 -9.94
CA ALA A 183 9.58 -5.77 -9.22
C ALA A 183 10.79 -5.53 -10.14
N GLU A 184 11.12 -6.46 -11.02
CA GLU A 184 12.23 -6.35 -11.95
C GLU A 184 11.93 -5.35 -13.07
N ALA A 185 10.73 -5.41 -13.64
CA ALA A 185 10.27 -4.47 -14.66
C ALA A 185 10.24 -3.04 -14.13
N LEU A 186 9.75 -2.84 -12.89
CA LEU A 186 9.74 -1.54 -12.23
C LEU A 186 11.16 -1.04 -11.96
N THR A 187 12.05 -1.90 -11.44
CA THR A 187 13.46 -1.57 -11.21
C THR A 187 14.13 -1.09 -12.49
N SER A 188 13.98 -1.83 -13.58
CA SER A 188 14.56 -1.49 -14.88
C SER A 188 14.03 -0.16 -15.42
N SER A 189 12.71 0.07 -15.30
CA SER A 189 12.05 1.30 -15.74
C SER A 189 12.55 2.52 -14.95
N LEU A 190 12.65 2.40 -13.61
CA LEU A 190 13.12 3.50 -12.76
C LEU A 190 14.60 3.82 -12.96
N LEU A 191 15.44 2.82 -13.18
CA LEU A 191 16.87 3.03 -13.49
C LEU A 191 17.07 3.69 -14.85
N ALA A 192 16.20 3.44 -15.83
CA ALA A 192 16.22 4.09 -17.14
C ALA A 192 15.85 5.59 -17.08
N LEU A 193 15.10 6.03 -16.07
CA LEU A 193 14.77 7.44 -15.81
C LEU A 193 15.91 8.25 -15.17
N ARG A 194 17.15 7.80 -15.33
CA ARG A 194 18.32 8.43 -14.74
C ARG A 194 18.34 9.93 -15.01
N PRO A 195 18.48 10.79 -13.98
CA PRO A 195 18.71 12.20 -14.22
C PRO A 195 19.95 12.36 -15.13
N ALA A 196 19.82 13.19 -16.17
CA ALA A 196 20.95 13.50 -17.02
C ALA A 196 22.06 14.08 -16.14
N THR A 197 23.16 13.35 -16.01
CA THR A 197 24.36 13.88 -15.36
C THR A 197 24.74 15.15 -16.10
N ARG A 198 24.59 16.32 -15.47
CA ARG A 198 25.15 17.54 -16.00
C ARG A 198 26.64 17.33 -16.03
N ASN A 199 27.20 17.10 -17.24
CA ASN A 199 28.61 17.29 -17.46
C ASN A 199 28.95 18.72 -17.06
N ARG A 200 29.80 18.86 -16.05
CA ARG A 200 30.46 20.14 -15.72
C ARG A 200 31.54 20.43 -16.76
#